data_4c0fd5b105f04d57f0793706a05931ce
#
_entry.id   4c0fd5b105f04d57f0793706a05931ce
#
_cell.length_a   1.000
_cell.length_b   1.000
_cell.length_c   1.000
_cell.angle_alpha   90.00
_cell.angle_beta   90.00
_cell.angle_gamma   90.00
#
_symmetry.space_group_name_H-M   'P 1'
#
loop_
_entity.id
_entity.type
_entity.pdbx_description
1 polymer ?
#
loop_
_entity_poly.entity_id
_entity_poly.type
_entity_poly.pdbx_seq_one_letter_code
_entity_poly.pdbx_strand_id
1 'polypeptide(L)'
;MDTKYFEKIRIFDGGMGQELLSKGLISKGTLWSASALIEKKFHKLVIDAHISYINAGADIILTNNFSARKIRFIQNKVLDKFQYANEQAGILANKAREISKQNILIAGSLPSQSDTYVEDERSSSEIQSDFEEQAKIISPYVDFFYLDVVSSGREIEIASNIVEKLGKKVVVGLHLKKNCKLPSGESVQNIIEKFKCNSWIGLVFACVSPEIVERTSDFFSDLKHPFGFKVNLWGIEEPTPVQTFNSAKHNEIGTNPNIALGSRNLSSKEFYKFTKRMVEKGARILGGSCETKPEHIKEISTLK
;
A
#
# COMPACT_ATOMS: atom_id res chain seq x y z
N MET A 1 14.76 -3.08 -13.21
CA MET A 1 13.43 -2.45 -13.41
C MET A 1 13.61 -0.95 -13.53
N ASP A 2 12.89 -0.29 -14.43
CA ASP A 2 12.95 1.15 -14.68
C ASP A 2 11.54 1.69 -15.00
N THR A 3 11.44 2.98 -15.33
CA THR A 3 10.16 3.64 -15.67
C THR A 3 9.47 3.04 -16.89
N LYS A 4 10.21 2.39 -17.82
CA LYS A 4 9.65 1.78 -19.04
C LYS A 4 8.67 0.64 -18.73
N TYR A 5 8.85 -0.01 -17.56
CA TYR A 5 7.91 -1.04 -17.13
C TYR A 5 6.48 -0.52 -17.01
N PHE A 6 6.32 0.75 -16.63
CA PHE A 6 5.04 1.42 -16.45
C PHE A 6 4.62 2.30 -17.65
N GLU A 7 5.28 2.19 -18.80
CA GLU A 7 4.75 2.78 -20.06
C GLU A 7 3.48 2.04 -20.51
N LYS A 8 3.35 0.76 -20.14
CA LYS A 8 2.14 -0.04 -20.29
C LYS A 8 1.35 -0.06 -19.00
N ILE A 9 0.06 -0.30 -19.10
CA ILE A 9 -0.80 -0.50 -17.93
C ILE A 9 -0.26 -1.67 -17.10
N ARG A 10 -0.10 -1.44 -15.79
CA ARG A 10 0.29 -2.43 -14.79
C ARG A 10 -0.70 -2.42 -13.65
N ILE A 11 -1.12 -3.60 -13.27
CA ILE A 11 -2.15 -3.79 -12.26
C ILE A 11 -1.50 -4.25 -10.96
N PHE A 12 -1.67 -3.45 -9.91
CA PHE A 12 -1.40 -3.84 -8.53
C PHE A 12 -2.57 -4.63 -7.95
N ASP A 13 -2.33 -5.28 -6.83
CA ASP A 13 -3.36 -5.95 -6.04
C ASP A 13 -4.36 -4.98 -5.38
N GLY A 14 -5.21 -5.50 -4.51
CA GLY A 14 -6.25 -4.77 -3.78
C GLY A 14 -6.07 -4.80 -2.26
N GLY A 15 -7.18 -4.78 -1.53
CA GLY A 15 -7.25 -4.68 -0.09
C GLY A 15 -6.88 -5.97 0.65
N MET A 16 -5.60 -6.20 0.91
CA MET A 16 -5.10 -7.41 1.57
C MET A 16 -5.77 -7.67 2.93
N GLY A 17 -5.94 -6.64 3.76
CA GLY A 17 -6.51 -6.82 5.10
C GLY A 17 -7.95 -7.35 5.07
N GLN A 18 -8.81 -6.78 4.23
CA GLN A 18 -10.20 -7.23 4.09
C GLN A 18 -10.28 -8.61 3.42
N GLU A 19 -9.41 -8.90 2.46
CA GLU A 19 -9.33 -10.21 1.84
C GLU A 19 -8.95 -11.30 2.87
N LEU A 20 -8.01 -11.01 3.77
CA LEU A 20 -7.64 -11.91 4.85
C LEU A 20 -8.79 -12.13 5.84
N LEU A 21 -9.55 -11.07 6.21
CA LEU A 21 -10.73 -11.21 7.06
C LEU A 21 -11.80 -12.07 6.40
N SER A 22 -12.05 -11.88 5.11
CA SER A 22 -13.03 -12.68 4.36
C SER A 22 -12.66 -14.16 4.31
N LYS A 23 -11.38 -14.47 4.43
CA LYS A 23 -10.82 -15.84 4.48
C LYS A 23 -10.70 -16.39 5.91
N GLY A 24 -11.15 -15.65 6.93
CA GLY A 24 -11.22 -16.11 8.31
C GLY A 24 -10.04 -15.67 9.19
N LEU A 25 -9.31 -14.63 8.83
CA LEU A 25 -8.34 -14.02 9.75
C LEU A 25 -9.05 -13.45 10.96
N ILE A 26 -8.56 -13.79 12.14
CA ILE A 26 -8.91 -13.14 13.40
C ILE A 26 -7.71 -12.26 13.77
N SER A 27 -7.83 -10.96 13.51
CA SER A 27 -6.77 -9.99 13.85
C SER A 27 -6.74 -9.71 15.35
N LYS A 28 -5.59 -9.29 15.88
CA LYS A 28 -5.40 -8.95 17.29
C LYS A 28 -4.90 -7.53 17.45
N GLY A 29 -5.47 -6.81 18.39
CA GLY A 29 -5.07 -5.46 18.75
C GLY A 29 -4.99 -4.55 17.53
N THR A 30 -3.92 -3.79 17.44
CA THR A 30 -3.63 -2.88 16.33
C THR A 30 -2.75 -3.51 15.23
N LEU A 31 -2.47 -4.82 15.33
CA LEU A 31 -1.65 -5.55 14.34
C LEU A 31 -2.37 -5.77 13.01
N TRP A 32 -3.70 -5.70 12.99
CA TRP A 32 -4.49 -5.86 11.77
C TRP A 32 -4.03 -7.07 10.93
N SER A 33 -3.73 -6.86 9.65
CA SER A 33 -3.27 -7.91 8.74
C SER A 33 -1.93 -8.54 9.14
N ALA A 34 -1.08 -7.84 9.91
CA ALA A 34 0.18 -8.38 10.42
C ALA A 34 -0.02 -9.53 11.43
N SER A 35 -1.21 -9.65 12.04
CA SER A 35 -1.55 -10.83 12.86
C SER A 35 -1.37 -12.14 12.09
N ALA A 36 -1.65 -12.13 10.77
CA ALA A 36 -1.50 -13.29 9.92
C ALA A 36 -0.04 -13.68 9.64
N LEU A 37 0.91 -12.77 9.88
CA LEU A 37 2.34 -13.03 9.72
C LEU A 37 2.96 -13.68 10.96
N ILE A 38 2.43 -13.33 12.13
CA ILE A 38 2.94 -13.82 13.41
C ILE A 38 2.47 -15.26 13.68
N GLU A 39 1.23 -15.57 13.34
CA GLU A 39 0.59 -16.86 13.63
C GLU A 39 0.65 -17.79 12.42
N LYS A 40 1.49 -18.83 12.49
CA LYS A 40 1.70 -19.82 11.41
C LYS A 40 0.41 -20.41 10.83
N LYS A 41 -0.62 -20.59 11.66
CA LYS A 41 -1.92 -21.13 11.23
C LYS A 41 -2.59 -20.27 10.16
N PHE A 42 -2.25 -18.97 10.05
CA PHE A 42 -2.78 -18.04 9.07
C PHE A 42 -1.89 -17.84 7.84
N HIS A 43 -0.67 -18.42 7.81
CA HIS A 43 0.22 -18.25 6.66
C HIS A 43 -0.42 -18.71 5.34
N LYS A 44 -1.20 -19.80 5.41
CA LYS A 44 -1.95 -20.26 4.23
C LYS A 44 -2.95 -19.21 3.73
N LEU A 45 -3.63 -18.49 4.62
CA LEU A 45 -4.55 -17.42 4.24
C LEU A 45 -3.84 -16.28 3.50
N VAL A 46 -2.62 -15.93 3.93
CA VAL A 46 -1.81 -14.89 3.26
C VAL A 46 -1.45 -15.34 1.84
N ILE A 47 -0.99 -16.58 1.68
CA ILE A 47 -0.67 -17.16 0.37
C ILE A 47 -1.92 -17.18 -0.52
N ASP A 48 -3.05 -17.66 -0.01
CA ASP A 48 -4.31 -17.75 -0.75
C ASP A 48 -4.85 -16.36 -1.14
N ALA A 49 -4.67 -15.34 -0.29
CA ALA A 49 -5.05 -13.96 -0.60
C ALA A 49 -4.18 -13.39 -1.74
N HIS A 50 -2.87 -13.57 -1.70
CA HIS A 50 -1.99 -13.18 -2.81
C HIS A 50 -2.38 -13.90 -4.11
N ILE A 51 -2.62 -15.22 -4.06
CA ILE A 51 -3.04 -16.01 -5.23
C ILE A 51 -4.38 -15.51 -5.78
N SER A 52 -5.32 -15.10 -4.93
CA SER A 52 -6.59 -14.53 -5.38
C SER A 52 -6.38 -13.29 -6.25
N TYR A 53 -5.48 -12.39 -5.87
CA TYR A 53 -5.15 -11.20 -6.66
C TYR A 53 -4.34 -11.52 -7.91
N ILE A 54 -3.38 -12.44 -7.84
CA ILE A 54 -2.62 -12.90 -9.01
C ILE A 54 -3.58 -13.49 -10.05
N ASN A 55 -4.50 -14.35 -9.64
CA ASN A 55 -5.51 -14.96 -10.52
C ASN A 55 -6.54 -13.94 -11.04
N ALA A 56 -6.73 -12.83 -10.34
CA ALA A 56 -7.53 -11.70 -10.81
C ALA A 56 -6.79 -10.84 -11.85
N GLY A 57 -5.52 -11.14 -12.15
CA GLY A 57 -4.75 -10.45 -13.19
C GLY A 57 -3.84 -9.34 -12.66
N ALA A 58 -3.51 -9.33 -11.36
CA ALA A 58 -2.47 -8.44 -10.85
C ALA A 58 -1.10 -8.79 -11.45
N ASP A 59 -0.36 -7.79 -11.94
CA ASP A 59 1.03 -7.90 -12.37
C ASP A 59 1.99 -7.75 -11.20
N ILE A 60 1.52 -7.08 -10.13
CA ILE A 60 2.29 -6.72 -8.96
C ILE A 60 1.45 -7.01 -7.71
N ILE A 61 2.04 -7.71 -6.75
CA ILE A 61 1.48 -7.88 -5.42
C ILE A 61 2.33 -7.14 -4.39
N LEU A 62 1.70 -6.59 -3.35
CA LEU A 62 2.38 -5.98 -2.21
C LEU A 62 2.58 -6.99 -1.09
N THR A 63 3.73 -6.96 -0.45
CA THR A 63 3.95 -7.74 0.77
C THR A 63 2.97 -7.31 1.87
N ASN A 64 2.48 -8.26 2.68
CA ASN A 64 1.46 -8.03 3.71
C ASN A 64 2.02 -7.39 4.99
N ASN A 65 2.97 -6.48 4.88
CA ASN A 65 3.64 -5.89 6.05
C ASN A 65 3.26 -4.42 6.33
N PHE A 66 2.20 -3.91 5.71
CA PHE A 66 1.71 -2.56 5.98
C PHE A 66 1.52 -2.28 7.48
N SER A 67 0.88 -3.19 8.20
CA SER A 67 0.68 -3.06 9.66
C SER A 67 1.85 -3.62 10.48
N ALA A 68 2.86 -4.22 9.85
CA ALA A 68 4.04 -4.75 10.53
C ALA A 68 5.08 -3.65 10.82
N ARG A 69 4.62 -2.49 11.28
CA ARG A 69 5.44 -1.36 11.72
C ARG A 69 5.89 -1.55 13.15
N LYS A 70 7.08 -1.13 13.49
CA LYS A 70 7.69 -1.30 14.82
C LYS A 70 6.80 -0.81 15.95
N ILE A 71 6.20 0.36 15.78
CA ILE A 71 5.28 0.96 16.77
C ILE A 71 4.08 0.04 17.09
N ARG A 72 3.55 -0.68 16.09
CA ARG A 72 2.43 -1.61 16.31
C ARG A 72 2.85 -2.82 17.13
N PHE A 73 4.06 -3.31 16.93
CA PHE A 73 4.61 -4.42 17.72
C PHE A 73 4.89 -4.00 19.15
N ILE A 74 5.36 -2.77 19.39
CA ILE A 74 5.52 -2.20 20.73
C ILE A 74 4.16 -2.08 21.43
N GLN A 75 3.15 -1.49 20.77
CA GLN A 75 1.80 -1.32 21.31
C GLN A 75 1.15 -2.64 21.69
N ASN A 76 1.42 -3.69 20.94
CA ASN A 76 0.87 -5.03 21.17
C ASN A 76 1.79 -5.93 22.02
N LYS A 77 2.90 -5.41 22.56
CA LYS A 77 3.85 -6.13 23.41
C LYS A 77 4.44 -7.41 22.77
N VAL A 78 4.69 -7.35 21.47
CA VAL A 78 5.23 -8.45 20.65
C VAL A 78 6.41 -8.00 19.79
N LEU A 79 7.21 -7.05 20.27
CA LEU A 79 8.33 -6.48 19.51
C LEU A 79 9.34 -7.54 19.07
N ASP A 80 9.50 -8.61 19.84
CA ASP A 80 10.32 -9.77 19.50
C ASP A 80 9.89 -10.48 18.20
N LYS A 81 8.68 -10.25 17.72
CA LYS A 81 8.15 -10.81 16.48
C LYS A 81 8.30 -9.87 15.26
N PHE A 82 8.79 -8.65 15.43
CA PHE A 82 8.86 -7.64 14.36
C PHE A 82 9.67 -8.13 13.16
N GLN A 83 10.90 -8.60 13.39
CA GLN A 83 11.73 -9.14 12.32
C GLN A 83 11.07 -10.34 11.65
N TYR A 84 10.64 -11.33 12.43
CA TYR A 84 9.98 -12.53 11.91
C TYR A 84 8.77 -12.19 11.03
N ALA A 85 7.89 -11.26 11.45
CA ALA A 85 6.70 -10.91 10.70
C ALA A 85 7.05 -10.26 9.34
N ASN A 86 8.02 -9.35 9.32
CA ASN A 86 8.46 -8.72 8.06
C ASN A 86 9.13 -9.72 7.12
N GLU A 87 9.95 -10.64 7.63
CA GLU A 87 10.50 -11.76 6.83
C GLU A 87 9.38 -12.64 6.25
N GLN A 88 8.39 -13.02 7.09
CA GLN A 88 7.27 -13.84 6.63
C GLN A 88 6.44 -13.14 5.53
N ALA A 89 6.27 -11.82 5.60
CA ALA A 89 5.58 -11.08 4.53
C ALA A 89 6.24 -11.31 3.16
N GLY A 90 7.57 -11.24 3.11
CA GLY A 90 8.32 -11.51 1.89
C GLY A 90 8.31 -12.98 1.47
N ILE A 91 8.52 -13.90 2.41
CA ILE A 91 8.54 -15.35 2.15
C ILE A 91 7.18 -15.82 1.60
N LEU A 92 6.07 -15.39 2.21
CA LEU A 92 4.73 -15.83 1.81
C LEU A 92 4.31 -15.25 0.46
N ALA A 93 4.71 -14.01 0.14
CA ALA A 93 4.51 -13.42 -1.19
C ALA A 93 5.27 -14.20 -2.28
N ASN A 94 6.54 -14.55 -2.03
CA ASN A 94 7.34 -15.38 -2.93
C ASN A 94 6.71 -16.76 -3.13
N LYS A 95 6.24 -17.40 -2.06
CA LYS A 95 5.56 -18.68 -2.13
C LYS A 95 4.27 -18.61 -2.96
N ALA A 96 3.50 -17.54 -2.85
CA ALA A 96 2.33 -17.32 -3.69
C ALA A 96 2.71 -17.18 -5.17
N ARG A 97 3.79 -16.43 -5.48
CA ARG A 97 4.33 -16.30 -6.84
C ARG A 97 4.75 -17.67 -7.42
N GLU A 98 5.48 -18.46 -6.66
CA GLU A 98 5.92 -19.81 -7.06
C GLU A 98 4.72 -20.73 -7.35
N ILE A 99 3.72 -20.75 -6.47
CA ILE A 99 2.52 -21.59 -6.62
C ILE A 99 1.70 -21.14 -7.85
N SER A 100 1.56 -19.84 -8.07
CA SER A 100 0.77 -19.31 -9.19
C SER A 100 1.41 -19.60 -10.56
N LYS A 101 2.73 -19.79 -10.60
CA LYS A 101 3.52 -19.95 -11.84
C LYS A 101 3.35 -18.79 -12.83
N GLN A 102 2.88 -17.62 -12.36
CA GLN A 102 2.70 -16.44 -13.19
C GLN A 102 3.90 -15.49 -13.04
N ASN A 103 4.23 -14.80 -14.12
CA ASN A 103 5.32 -13.82 -14.13
C ASN A 103 4.84 -12.49 -13.53
N ILE A 104 4.80 -12.41 -12.23
CA ILE A 104 4.41 -11.21 -11.46
C ILE A 104 5.62 -10.66 -10.68
N LEU A 105 5.53 -9.39 -10.31
CA LEU A 105 6.50 -8.74 -9.44
C LEU A 105 5.97 -8.63 -8.01
N ILE A 106 6.90 -8.60 -7.06
CA ILE A 106 6.62 -8.39 -5.63
C ILE A 106 7.17 -7.03 -5.23
N ALA A 107 6.30 -6.13 -4.80
CA ALA A 107 6.68 -4.86 -4.23
C ALA A 107 6.71 -4.94 -2.70
N GLY A 108 7.79 -4.47 -2.09
CA GLY A 108 7.91 -4.37 -0.64
C GLY A 108 7.14 -3.15 -0.14
N SER A 109 6.11 -3.35 0.68
CA SER A 109 5.40 -2.24 1.32
C SER A 109 6.27 -1.55 2.36
N LEU A 110 6.46 -0.23 2.22
CA LEU A 110 7.09 0.65 3.20
C LEU A 110 6.09 1.74 3.60
N PRO A 111 5.24 1.50 4.59
CA PRO A 111 4.23 2.46 5.05
C PRO A 111 4.85 3.58 5.88
N SER A 112 4.10 4.69 6.05
CA SER A 112 4.37 5.65 7.14
C SER A 112 4.60 4.91 8.45
N GLN A 113 5.66 5.26 9.18
CA GLN A 113 6.14 4.43 10.31
C GLN A 113 5.37 4.69 11.61
N SER A 114 4.58 5.76 11.68
CA SER A 114 3.68 6.07 12.79
C SER A 114 2.23 5.72 12.44
N ASP A 115 1.34 6.68 12.46
CA ASP A 115 -0.07 6.50 12.12
C ASP A 115 -0.34 6.69 10.63
N THR A 116 -1.44 6.12 10.15
CA THR A 116 -1.87 6.23 8.76
C THR A 116 -2.68 7.52 8.55
N TYR A 117 -2.54 8.19 7.39
CA TYR A 117 -3.30 9.39 6.98
C TYR A 117 -2.96 10.68 7.76
N VAL A 118 -1.87 10.68 8.49
CA VAL A 118 -1.39 11.83 9.26
C VAL A 118 0.12 11.96 9.09
N GLU A 119 0.62 13.19 9.20
CA GLU A 119 2.06 13.43 9.21
C GLU A 119 2.71 12.78 10.44
N ASP A 120 3.86 12.15 10.25
CA ASP A 120 4.68 11.66 11.36
C ASP A 120 5.48 12.84 11.95
N GLU A 121 5.11 13.29 13.13
CA GLU A 121 5.73 14.45 13.81
C GLU A 121 7.01 14.09 14.57
N ARG A 122 7.40 12.82 14.63
CA ARG A 122 8.65 12.39 15.29
C ARG A 122 9.88 13.00 14.60
N SER A 123 11.03 12.88 15.23
CA SER A 123 12.30 13.34 14.64
C SER A 123 12.65 12.57 13.36
N SER A 124 13.35 13.23 12.44
CA SER A 124 13.81 12.57 11.21
C SER A 124 14.69 11.35 11.46
N SER A 125 15.46 11.34 12.56
CA SER A 125 16.30 10.20 12.96
C SER A 125 15.47 8.99 13.40
N GLU A 126 14.37 9.19 14.13
CA GLU A 126 13.48 8.09 14.52
C GLU A 126 12.76 7.53 13.30
N ILE A 127 12.21 8.39 12.45
CA ILE A 127 11.56 8.00 11.19
C ILE A 127 12.54 7.22 10.30
N GLN A 128 13.76 7.71 10.16
CA GLN A 128 14.81 7.05 9.37
C GLN A 128 15.16 5.68 9.94
N SER A 129 15.33 5.57 11.25
CA SER A 129 15.68 4.30 11.91
C SER A 129 14.61 3.23 11.65
N ASP A 130 13.34 3.59 11.78
CA ASP A 130 12.24 2.64 11.59
C ASP A 130 12.07 2.21 10.13
N PHE A 131 12.17 3.16 9.16
CA PHE A 131 12.18 2.83 7.73
C PHE A 131 13.36 1.94 7.36
N GLU A 132 14.56 2.26 7.86
CA GLU A 132 15.77 1.54 7.54
C GLU A 132 15.73 0.10 8.05
N GLU A 133 15.25 -0.12 9.27
CA GLU A 133 15.10 -1.44 9.86
C GLU A 133 14.12 -2.29 9.05
N GLN A 134 12.92 -1.77 8.76
CA GLN A 134 11.91 -2.49 8.00
C GLN A 134 12.37 -2.77 6.56
N ALA A 135 12.96 -1.77 5.89
CA ALA A 135 13.44 -1.92 4.52
C ALA A 135 14.55 -2.96 4.39
N LYS A 136 15.51 -2.99 5.33
CA LYS A 136 16.59 -4.02 5.35
C LYS A 136 16.04 -5.42 5.47
N ILE A 137 15.05 -5.64 6.34
CA ILE A 137 14.46 -6.96 6.56
C ILE A 137 13.75 -7.44 5.29
N ILE A 138 12.96 -6.58 4.64
CA ILE A 138 12.12 -7.01 3.50
C ILE A 138 12.88 -7.02 2.16
N SER A 139 13.96 -6.26 2.03
CA SER A 139 14.72 -6.06 0.77
C SER A 139 15.13 -7.34 0.04
N PRO A 140 15.57 -8.43 0.73
CA PRO A 140 15.96 -9.67 0.05
C PRO A 140 14.82 -10.40 -0.67
N TYR A 141 13.57 -10.09 -0.33
CA TYR A 141 12.39 -10.83 -0.77
C TYR A 141 11.61 -10.13 -1.88
N VAL A 142 11.98 -8.91 -2.26
CA VAL A 142 11.16 -8.05 -3.13
C VAL A 142 11.93 -7.59 -4.37
N ASP A 143 11.20 -7.35 -5.45
CA ASP A 143 11.78 -6.88 -6.70
C ASP A 143 12.05 -5.38 -6.65
N PHE A 144 11.17 -4.62 -5.99
CA PHE A 144 11.27 -3.18 -5.76
C PHE A 144 10.45 -2.79 -4.53
N PHE A 145 10.48 -1.51 -4.14
CA PHE A 145 9.69 -1.00 -3.00
C PHE A 145 8.50 -0.16 -3.45
N TYR A 146 7.49 -0.12 -2.61
CA TYR A 146 6.34 0.76 -2.70
C TYR A 146 6.23 1.55 -1.40
N LEU A 147 6.39 2.89 -1.45
CA LEU A 147 6.06 3.73 -0.30
C LEU A 147 4.55 3.74 -0.14
N ASP A 148 4.08 3.18 0.95
CA ASP A 148 2.67 2.82 1.08
C ASP A 148 1.92 3.81 1.98
N VAL A 149 1.16 4.71 1.36
CA VAL A 149 0.34 5.72 2.06
C VAL A 149 1.19 6.72 2.85
N VAL A 150 2.24 7.26 2.24
CA VAL A 150 3.08 8.28 2.90
C VAL A 150 2.40 9.64 2.94
N SER A 151 2.64 10.38 4.01
CA SER A 151 1.86 11.56 4.41
C SER A 151 2.63 12.88 4.32
N SER A 152 3.95 12.83 4.09
CA SER A 152 4.81 14.04 4.05
C SER A 152 6.00 13.88 3.09
N GLY A 153 6.50 15.02 2.60
CA GLY A 153 7.72 15.08 1.79
C GLY A 153 8.95 14.57 2.55
N ARG A 154 8.97 14.78 3.86
CA ARG A 154 10.05 14.30 4.73
C ARG A 154 10.13 12.76 4.76
N GLU A 155 8.99 12.08 4.90
CA GLU A 155 8.94 10.61 4.84
C GLU A 155 9.38 10.08 3.48
N ILE A 156 8.93 10.75 2.40
CA ILE A 156 9.28 10.37 1.03
C ILE A 156 10.81 10.48 0.82
N GLU A 157 11.42 11.57 1.25
CA GLU A 157 12.86 11.78 1.13
C GLU A 157 13.65 10.72 1.88
N ILE A 158 13.32 10.51 3.15
CA ILE A 158 13.99 9.53 4.02
C ILE A 158 13.89 8.13 3.41
N ALA A 159 12.67 7.68 3.11
CA ALA A 159 12.44 6.33 2.61
C ALA A 159 13.06 6.10 1.22
N SER A 160 12.97 7.10 0.31
CA SER A 160 13.58 7.01 -1.02
C SER A 160 15.11 6.88 -0.95
N ASN A 161 15.75 7.65 -0.08
CA ASN A 161 17.19 7.57 0.13
C ASN A 161 17.64 6.22 0.71
N ILE A 162 16.83 5.63 1.59
CA ILE A 162 17.08 4.28 2.13
C ILE A 162 16.99 3.24 1.01
N VAL A 163 15.92 3.28 0.22
CA VAL A 163 15.72 2.35 -0.89
C VAL A 163 16.83 2.46 -1.93
N GLU A 164 17.28 3.68 -2.25
CA GLU A 164 18.39 3.91 -3.18
C GLU A 164 19.70 3.31 -2.66
N LYS A 165 20.02 3.48 -1.37
CA LYS A 165 21.19 2.85 -0.72
C LYS A 165 21.12 1.32 -0.74
N LEU A 166 19.93 0.73 -0.74
CA LEU A 166 19.73 -0.71 -0.89
C LEU A 166 19.82 -1.19 -2.35
N GLY A 167 20.09 -0.29 -3.31
CA GLY A 167 20.19 -0.60 -4.74
C GLY A 167 18.84 -0.98 -5.37
N LYS A 168 17.72 -0.62 -4.75
CA LYS A 168 16.37 -0.93 -5.23
C LYS A 168 15.70 0.29 -5.88
N LYS A 169 14.66 0.03 -6.65
CA LYS A 169 13.75 1.05 -7.19
C LYS A 169 12.52 1.20 -6.31
N VAL A 170 11.80 2.30 -6.48
CA VAL A 170 10.62 2.61 -5.67
C VAL A 170 9.49 3.26 -6.48
N VAL A 171 8.28 2.81 -6.23
CA VAL A 171 7.05 3.52 -6.58
C VAL A 171 6.59 4.29 -5.35
N VAL A 172 6.33 5.58 -5.50
CA VAL A 172 5.95 6.46 -4.38
C VAL A 172 4.44 6.56 -4.29
N GLY A 173 3.88 6.08 -3.20
CA GLY A 173 2.44 6.08 -2.91
C GLY A 173 2.06 7.21 -1.96
N LEU A 174 1.53 8.31 -2.50
CA LEU A 174 1.13 9.51 -1.78
C LEU A 174 -0.30 9.41 -1.25
N HIS A 175 -0.52 9.72 0.02
CA HIS A 175 -1.87 9.96 0.51
C HIS A 175 -2.25 11.43 0.34
N LEU A 176 -3.48 11.68 -0.12
CA LEU A 176 -4.00 13.03 -0.33
C LEU A 176 -5.30 13.24 0.43
N LYS A 177 -5.46 14.43 0.97
CA LYS A 177 -6.71 14.96 1.52
C LYS A 177 -7.64 15.49 0.42
N LYS A 178 -8.85 15.87 0.78
CA LYS A 178 -9.86 16.48 -0.13
C LYS A 178 -9.36 17.72 -0.88
N ASN A 179 -8.43 18.46 -0.28
CA ASN A 179 -7.80 19.64 -0.89
C ASN A 179 -6.65 19.30 -1.85
N CYS A 180 -6.48 18.03 -2.21
CA CYS A 180 -5.42 17.51 -3.10
C CYS A 180 -4.00 17.77 -2.58
N LYS A 181 -3.83 17.93 -1.26
CA LYS A 181 -2.53 18.05 -0.60
C LYS A 181 -2.27 16.85 0.30
N LEU A 182 -0.98 16.58 0.57
CA LEU A 182 -0.61 15.59 1.57
C LEU A 182 -1.10 16.01 2.96
N PRO A 183 -1.20 15.09 3.93
CA PRO A 183 -1.49 15.42 5.33
C PRO A 183 -0.58 16.50 5.92
N SER A 184 0.70 16.56 5.54
CA SER A 184 1.65 17.63 5.89
C SER A 184 1.32 19.01 5.32
N GLY A 185 0.33 19.11 4.41
CA GLY A 185 -0.02 20.37 3.72
C GLY A 185 0.76 20.63 2.42
N GLU A 186 1.74 19.81 2.08
CA GLU A 186 2.52 19.95 0.85
C GLU A 186 1.68 19.56 -0.37
N SER A 187 1.91 20.23 -1.51
CA SER A 187 1.30 19.86 -2.78
C SER A 187 2.08 18.74 -3.49
N VAL A 188 1.40 17.97 -4.32
CA VAL A 188 2.04 16.94 -5.16
C VAL A 188 3.12 17.57 -6.05
N GLN A 189 2.85 18.76 -6.60
CA GLN A 189 3.80 19.47 -7.45
C GLN A 189 5.08 19.82 -6.68
N ASN A 190 4.96 20.35 -5.45
CA ASN A 190 6.13 20.64 -4.61
C ASN A 190 6.97 19.40 -4.33
N ILE A 191 6.32 18.24 -4.10
CA ILE A 191 7.01 16.97 -3.90
C ILE A 191 7.83 16.59 -5.14
N ILE A 192 7.23 16.66 -6.33
CA ILE A 192 7.88 16.26 -7.59
C ILE A 192 9.03 17.20 -7.95
N GLU A 193 8.88 18.50 -7.72
CA GLU A 193 9.92 19.50 -7.98
C GLU A 193 11.10 19.39 -7.02
N LYS A 194 10.79 19.12 -5.74
CA LYS A 194 11.79 19.08 -4.67
C LYS A 194 12.62 17.79 -4.69
N PHE A 195 11.97 16.67 -4.95
CA PHE A 195 12.62 15.36 -4.83
C PHE A 195 12.95 14.77 -6.21
N LYS A 196 14.22 14.87 -6.58
CA LYS A 196 14.79 14.22 -7.76
C LYS A 196 15.57 12.99 -7.32
N CYS A 197 14.92 11.86 -7.21
CA CYS A 197 15.58 10.61 -6.84
C CYS A 197 15.59 9.64 -8.03
N ASN A 198 16.77 9.15 -8.40
CA ASN A 198 16.94 8.21 -9.53
C ASN A 198 16.29 6.83 -9.24
N SER A 199 15.93 6.55 -8.00
CA SER A 199 15.25 5.32 -7.64
C SER A 199 13.75 5.34 -7.94
N TRP A 200 13.14 6.52 -8.19
CA TRP A 200 11.71 6.63 -8.48
C TRP A 200 11.37 6.10 -9.86
N ILE A 201 10.44 5.16 -9.93
CA ILE A 201 9.95 4.56 -11.18
C ILE A 201 8.47 4.78 -11.41
N GLY A 202 7.74 5.38 -10.49
CA GLY A 202 6.32 5.70 -10.62
C GLY A 202 5.79 6.44 -9.41
N LEU A 203 4.65 7.10 -9.60
CA LEU A 203 3.91 7.83 -8.59
C LEU A 203 2.48 7.29 -8.50
N VAL A 204 1.99 7.05 -7.30
CA VAL A 204 0.66 6.49 -7.05
C VAL A 204 -0.07 7.29 -6.00
N PHE A 205 -1.35 7.61 -6.25
CA PHE A 205 -2.25 8.14 -5.22
C PHE A 205 -2.74 6.96 -4.37
N ALA A 206 -2.24 6.87 -3.15
CA ALA A 206 -2.31 5.69 -2.31
C ALA A 206 -3.41 5.81 -1.24
N CYS A 207 -4.32 4.84 -1.24
CA CYS A 207 -5.42 4.73 -0.29
C CYS A 207 -6.26 6.01 -0.18
N VAL A 208 -6.47 6.69 -1.29
CA VAL A 208 -7.35 7.85 -1.47
C VAL A 208 -8.67 7.42 -2.08
N SER A 209 -9.71 8.23 -1.94
CA SER A 209 -10.98 7.95 -2.60
C SER A 209 -10.92 8.21 -4.12
N PRO A 210 -11.80 7.58 -4.93
CA PRO A 210 -11.90 7.86 -6.36
C PRO A 210 -12.09 9.35 -6.66
N GLU A 211 -12.87 10.08 -5.85
CA GLU A 211 -13.15 11.51 -6.04
C GLU A 211 -11.89 12.38 -5.86
N ILE A 212 -11.01 12.01 -4.92
CA ILE A 212 -9.73 12.72 -4.74
C ILE A 212 -8.85 12.50 -5.97
N VAL A 213 -8.80 11.28 -6.51
CA VAL A 213 -8.05 10.99 -7.75
C VAL A 213 -8.61 11.80 -8.92
N GLU A 214 -9.93 11.84 -9.08
CA GLU A 214 -10.57 12.62 -10.17
C GLU A 214 -10.25 14.11 -10.07
N ARG A 215 -10.31 14.70 -8.87
CA ARG A 215 -9.93 16.12 -8.66
C ARG A 215 -8.45 16.39 -8.92
N THR A 216 -7.60 15.41 -8.62
CA THR A 216 -6.15 15.54 -8.83
C THR A 216 -5.77 15.31 -10.30
N SER A 217 -6.66 14.72 -11.08
CA SER A 217 -6.37 14.29 -12.46
C SER A 217 -6.01 15.43 -13.43
N ASP A 218 -6.38 16.67 -13.12
CA ASP A 218 -6.04 17.83 -13.94
C ASP A 218 -4.53 18.16 -13.93
N PHE A 219 -3.80 17.66 -12.92
CA PHE A 219 -2.34 17.80 -12.81
C PHE A 219 -1.58 16.65 -13.47
N PHE A 220 -2.25 15.64 -14.00
CA PHE A 220 -1.61 14.43 -14.53
C PHE A 220 -0.74 14.69 -15.74
N SER A 221 -1.10 15.65 -16.57
CA SER A 221 -0.31 16.06 -17.75
C SER A 221 1.09 16.59 -17.39
N ASP A 222 1.27 17.10 -16.17
CA ASP A 222 2.51 17.71 -15.72
C ASP A 222 3.48 16.69 -15.10
N LEU A 223 3.01 15.45 -14.89
CA LEU A 223 3.80 14.40 -14.28
C LEU A 223 4.76 13.78 -15.31
N LYS A 224 6.05 13.92 -15.06
CA LYS A 224 7.11 13.30 -15.89
C LYS A 224 7.31 11.80 -15.60
N HIS A 225 6.83 11.34 -14.48
CA HIS A 225 6.90 9.92 -14.08
C HIS A 225 5.60 9.20 -14.45
N PRO A 226 5.66 7.89 -14.77
CA PRO A 226 4.46 7.08 -14.83
C PRO A 226 3.67 7.22 -13.54
N PHE A 227 2.36 7.37 -13.65
CA PHE A 227 1.51 7.60 -12.49
C PHE A 227 0.25 6.74 -12.51
N GLY A 228 -0.41 6.71 -11.36
CA GLY A 228 -1.67 6.01 -11.21
C GLY A 228 -2.21 6.07 -9.79
N PHE A 229 -2.92 5.03 -9.39
CA PHE A 229 -3.61 5.01 -8.11
C PHE A 229 -3.77 3.59 -7.55
N LYS A 230 -3.88 3.53 -6.22
CA LYS A 230 -4.44 2.42 -5.44
C LYS A 230 -5.54 3.01 -4.54
N VAL A 231 -6.76 3.12 -5.07
CA VAL A 231 -7.87 3.77 -4.33
C VAL A 231 -8.45 2.88 -3.25
N ASN A 232 -8.93 3.51 -2.18
CA ASN A 232 -9.81 2.86 -1.22
C ASN A 232 -11.29 3.03 -1.62
N LEU A 233 -12.13 2.16 -1.09
CA LEU A 233 -13.59 2.22 -1.26
C LEU A 233 -14.29 2.41 0.10
N TRP A 234 -13.70 3.22 1.00
CA TRP A 234 -14.34 3.62 2.23
C TRP A 234 -15.64 4.40 1.98
N GLY A 235 -16.59 4.29 2.87
CA GLY A 235 -17.84 5.07 2.82
C GLY A 235 -17.63 6.57 2.96
N ILE A 236 -16.55 6.98 3.59
CA ILE A 236 -16.12 8.38 3.71
C ILE A 236 -15.06 8.71 2.67
N GLU A 237 -15.05 9.96 2.21
CA GLU A 237 -14.13 10.41 1.17
C GLU A 237 -12.70 10.61 1.69
N GLU A 238 -12.56 11.18 2.88
CA GLU A 238 -11.28 11.41 3.55
C GLU A 238 -11.23 10.62 4.85
N PRO A 239 -10.53 9.47 4.89
CA PRO A 239 -10.39 8.70 6.11
C PRO A 239 -9.59 9.47 7.16
N THR A 240 -10.06 9.42 8.40
CA THR A 240 -9.32 9.96 9.53
C THR A 240 -8.41 8.90 10.16
N PRO A 241 -7.25 9.30 10.73
CA PRO A 241 -6.19 8.36 11.06
C PRO A 241 -6.56 7.37 12.15
N VAL A 242 -7.13 7.59 13.11
CA VAL A 242 -6.84 6.99 14.40
C VAL A 242 -7.75 5.86 14.83
N GLN A 243 -9.03 5.96 14.54
CA GLN A 243 -10.00 5.17 15.30
C GLN A 243 -10.15 3.73 14.82
N THR A 244 -9.74 3.46 13.61
CA THR A 244 -10.06 2.22 12.92
C THR A 244 -9.02 1.13 13.06
N PHE A 245 -7.74 1.52 12.99
CA PHE A 245 -6.62 0.58 13.12
C PHE A 245 -6.02 0.57 14.53
N ASN A 246 -6.37 1.55 15.37
CA ASN A 246 -5.68 1.82 16.63
C ASN A 246 -6.57 1.71 17.87
N SER A 247 -7.84 1.36 17.72
CA SER A 247 -8.80 1.38 18.83
C SER A 247 -8.80 0.09 19.68
N ALA A 248 -8.34 -1.02 19.13
CA ALA A 248 -8.31 -2.27 19.88
C ALA A 248 -7.12 -2.29 20.85
N LYS A 249 -7.38 -2.72 22.10
CA LYS A 249 -6.32 -2.92 23.09
C LYS A 249 -5.52 -4.18 22.77
N HIS A 250 -4.34 -4.27 23.37
CA HIS A 250 -3.52 -5.46 23.31
C HIS A 250 -4.33 -6.74 23.65
N ASN A 251 -4.22 -7.76 22.81
CA ASN A 251 -4.96 -9.04 22.87
C ASN A 251 -6.47 -8.99 22.62
N GLU A 252 -7.09 -7.85 22.43
CA GLU A 252 -8.47 -7.80 21.97
C GLU A 252 -8.57 -8.22 20.50
N ILE A 253 -9.73 -8.75 20.11
CA ILE A 253 -10.02 -9.02 18.69
C ILE A 253 -10.06 -7.68 17.96
N GLY A 254 -9.26 -7.53 16.93
CA GLY A 254 -9.25 -6.35 16.08
C GLY A 254 -10.51 -6.28 15.23
N THR A 255 -11.03 -5.07 15.06
CA THR A 255 -12.23 -4.81 14.26
C THR A 255 -11.87 -4.51 12.81
N ASN A 256 -12.80 -4.80 11.89
CA ASN A 256 -12.65 -4.33 10.51
C ASN A 256 -12.81 -2.81 10.47
N PRO A 257 -11.86 -2.07 9.89
CA PRO A 257 -11.95 -0.61 9.79
C PRO A 257 -13.22 -0.10 9.10
N ASN A 258 -13.88 -0.88 8.26
CA ASN A 258 -15.13 -0.49 7.62
C ASN A 258 -16.30 -0.28 8.60
N ILE A 259 -16.20 -0.76 9.84
CA ILE A 259 -17.20 -0.47 10.88
C ILE A 259 -17.25 1.03 11.18
N ALA A 260 -16.11 1.70 11.20
CA ALA A 260 -16.01 3.13 11.47
C ALA A 260 -15.96 3.99 10.19
N LEU A 261 -15.31 3.50 9.13
CA LEU A 261 -15.12 4.23 7.88
C LEU A 261 -16.23 3.95 6.85
N GLY A 262 -17.05 2.93 7.09
CA GLY A 262 -18.03 2.45 6.12
C GLY A 262 -17.40 1.79 4.90
N SER A 263 -18.26 1.25 4.03
CA SER A 263 -17.88 0.75 2.70
C SER A 263 -18.82 1.35 1.67
N ARG A 264 -18.29 1.78 0.52
CA ARG A 264 -19.11 2.29 -0.59
C ARG A 264 -19.87 1.20 -1.31
N ASN A 265 -19.48 -0.07 -1.12
CA ASN A 265 -20.02 -1.20 -1.87
C ASN A 265 -19.99 -0.96 -3.40
N LEU A 266 -18.96 -0.27 -3.89
CA LEU A 266 -18.79 0.01 -5.31
C LEU A 266 -18.64 -1.31 -6.05
N SER A 267 -19.43 -1.52 -7.10
CA SER A 267 -19.31 -2.73 -7.92
C SER A 267 -18.03 -2.73 -8.76
N SER A 268 -17.56 -3.90 -9.16
CA SER A 268 -16.40 -4.05 -10.04
C SER A 268 -16.59 -3.28 -11.37
N LYS A 269 -17.81 -3.22 -11.90
CA LYS A 269 -18.14 -2.47 -13.12
C LYS A 269 -18.05 -0.95 -12.94
N GLU A 270 -18.47 -0.43 -11.80
CA GLU A 270 -18.33 1.00 -11.47
C GLU A 270 -16.85 1.36 -11.25
N PHE A 271 -16.12 0.48 -10.56
CA PHE A 271 -14.68 0.61 -10.40
C PHE A 271 -13.95 0.61 -11.76
N TYR A 272 -14.35 -0.27 -12.67
CA TYR A 272 -13.84 -0.28 -14.05
C TYR A 272 -14.11 1.04 -14.78
N LYS A 273 -15.33 1.57 -14.71
CA LYS A 273 -15.68 2.85 -15.37
C LYS A 273 -14.81 4.00 -14.85
N PHE A 274 -14.63 4.09 -13.55
CA PHE A 274 -13.71 5.05 -12.94
C PHE A 274 -12.29 4.86 -13.46
N THR A 275 -11.77 3.65 -13.37
CA THR A 275 -10.41 3.31 -13.80
C THR A 275 -10.16 3.64 -15.26
N LYS A 276 -11.12 3.30 -16.15
CA LYS A 276 -11.05 3.61 -17.58
C LYS A 276 -10.91 5.10 -17.83
N ARG A 277 -11.70 5.95 -17.18
CA ARG A 277 -11.57 7.41 -17.29
C ARG A 277 -10.17 7.89 -16.89
N MET A 278 -9.59 7.32 -15.84
CA MET A 278 -8.23 7.67 -15.40
C MET A 278 -7.15 7.18 -16.38
N VAL A 279 -7.34 6.04 -17.01
CA VAL A 279 -6.45 5.51 -18.06
C VAL A 279 -6.49 6.45 -19.29
N GLU A 280 -7.65 6.95 -19.67
CA GLU A 280 -7.83 7.94 -20.74
C GLU A 280 -7.09 9.26 -20.42
N LYS A 281 -6.97 9.62 -19.14
CA LYS A 281 -6.17 10.76 -18.65
C LYS A 281 -4.67 10.44 -18.48
N GLY A 282 -4.22 9.24 -18.82
CA GLY A 282 -2.81 8.86 -18.84
C GLY A 282 -2.34 7.98 -17.70
N ALA A 283 -3.21 7.59 -16.76
CA ALA A 283 -2.81 6.65 -15.68
C ALA A 283 -2.37 5.29 -16.25
N ARG A 284 -1.27 4.74 -15.71
CA ARG A 284 -0.70 3.46 -16.13
C ARG A 284 -0.48 2.49 -14.96
N ILE A 285 -0.42 2.98 -13.74
CA ILE A 285 -0.26 2.19 -12.52
C ILE A 285 -1.62 2.11 -11.84
N LEU A 286 -2.29 0.97 -11.94
CA LEU A 286 -3.67 0.82 -11.50
C LEU A 286 -3.75 -0.20 -10.37
N GLY A 287 -4.62 0.01 -9.40
CA GLY A 287 -4.83 -0.95 -8.33
C GLY A 287 -5.87 -0.49 -7.33
N GLY A 288 -6.10 -1.35 -6.36
CA GLY A 288 -6.96 -1.08 -5.24
C GLY A 288 -6.24 -1.07 -3.90
N SER A 289 -6.89 -0.54 -2.91
CA SER A 289 -6.48 -0.53 -1.51
C SER A 289 -7.63 -1.05 -0.65
N CYS A 290 -7.86 -0.47 0.52
CA CYS A 290 -8.92 -0.90 1.43
C CYS A 290 -10.29 -1.03 0.73
N GLU A 291 -11.05 -2.06 1.08
CA GLU A 291 -12.37 -2.43 0.55
C GLU A 291 -12.38 -2.86 -0.94
N THR A 292 -11.24 -2.85 -1.64
CA THR A 292 -11.17 -3.44 -2.98
C THR A 292 -10.88 -4.95 -2.89
N LYS A 293 -11.58 -5.72 -3.73
CA LYS A 293 -11.58 -7.18 -3.73
C LYS A 293 -10.97 -7.73 -5.04
N PRO A 294 -10.64 -9.03 -5.10
CA PRO A 294 -10.15 -9.64 -6.34
C PRO A 294 -11.04 -9.41 -7.57
N GLU A 295 -12.37 -9.34 -7.39
CA GLU A 295 -13.32 -9.06 -8.48
C GLU A 295 -13.13 -7.67 -9.10
N HIS A 296 -12.74 -6.64 -8.31
CA HIS A 296 -12.41 -5.31 -8.81
C HIS A 296 -11.12 -5.36 -9.65
N ILE A 297 -10.11 -6.06 -9.15
CA ILE A 297 -8.84 -6.23 -9.85
C ILE A 297 -9.03 -7.00 -11.16
N LYS A 298 -9.86 -8.05 -11.15
CA LYS A 298 -10.19 -8.82 -12.34
C LYS A 298 -10.82 -7.95 -13.42
N GLU A 299 -11.76 -7.11 -13.05
CA GLU A 299 -12.46 -6.24 -14.00
C GLU A 299 -11.50 -5.23 -14.64
N ILE A 300 -10.67 -4.53 -13.84
CA ILE A 300 -9.71 -3.55 -14.38
C ILE A 300 -8.54 -4.20 -15.13
N SER A 301 -8.23 -5.47 -14.90
CA SER A 301 -7.18 -6.18 -15.63
C SER A 301 -7.47 -6.32 -17.12
N THR A 302 -8.73 -6.16 -17.53
CA THR A 302 -9.15 -6.13 -18.93
C THR A 302 -8.78 -4.85 -19.68
N LEU A 303 -8.22 -3.84 -18.99
CA LEU A 303 -7.72 -2.59 -19.58
C LEU A 303 -6.28 -2.70 -20.14
N LYS A 304 -5.59 -3.82 -19.95
CA LYS A 304 -4.22 -4.07 -20.45
C LYS A 304 -4.14 -4.08 -21.96
#